data_304cf32420b19b81a507ab5f67921839
#
_entry.id   304cf32420b19b81a507ab5f67921839
#
_cell.length_a   1.000
_cell.length_b   1.000
_cell.length_c   1.000
_cell.angle_alpha   90.00
_cell.angle_beta   90.00
_cell.angle_gamma   90.00
#
_symmetry.space_group_name_H-M   'P 1'
#
loop_
_entity.id
_entity.type
_entity.pdbx_description
1 polymer ?
#
loop_
_entity_poly.entity_id
_entity_poly.type
_entity_poly.pdbx_seq_one_letter_code
_entity_poly.pdbx_strand_id
1 'polypeptide(L)'
;MLEKPVIVIVGATASGKTGAAIDLAKRISGEIISADSRTIYKGMDIGTAKPTKDECKKIVHYGFDLVEPDERFTVYDWKKYAEEKINEIRSRGNYPIVVGGTGLYVDALIFDYQFGENKKDCKDRKKMRDGYLVYGIKWGSEDLRTRII
;
A
#
# COMPACT_ATOMS: atom_id res chain seq x y z
N MET A 1 16.22 12.64 -14.15
CA MET A 1 14.94 12.91 -13.47
C MET A 1 14.86 12.09 -12.20
N LEU A 2 14.49 12.74 -11.11
CA LEU A 2 14.25 12.02 -9.85
C LEU A 2 13.00 11.17 -9.98
N GLU A 3 13.06 9.93 -9.50
CA GLU A 3 11.88 9.08 -9.42
C GLU A 3 10.87 9.66 -8.44
N LYS A 4 9.59 9.53 -8.77
CA LYS A 4 8.54 9.95 -7.85
C LYS A 4 8.54 9.07 -6.59
N PRO A 5 8.44 9.66 -5.39
CA PRO A 5 8.43 8.88 -4.16
C PRO A 5 7.21 7.95 -4.10
N VAL A 6 7.36 6.85 -3.40
CA VAL A 6 6.23 6.00 -3.00
C VAL A 6 5.64 6.59 -1.73
N ILE A 7 4.36 6.93 -1.78
CA ILE A 7 3.65 7.46 -0.63
C ILE A 7 2.91 6.30 0.04
N VAL A 8 3.15 6.09 1.32
CA VAL A 8 2.55 4.99 2.10
C VAL A 8 1.66 5.59 3.18
N ILE A 9 0.36 5.26 3.14
CA ILE A 9 -0.61 5.71 4.12
C ILE A 9 -1.04 4.50 4.96
N VAL A 10 -0.76 4.56 6.25
CA VAL A 10 -1.08 3.49 7.20
C VAL A 10 -2.06 3.98 8.26
N GLY A 11 -2.85 3.07 8.78
CA GLY A 11 -3.80 3.38 9.83
C GLY A 11 -4.74 2.20 10.09
N ALA A 12 -5.41 2.24 11.23
CA ALA A 12 -6.39 1.23 11.59
C ALA A 12 -7.59 1.26 10.61
N THR A 13 -8.33 0.16 10.55
CA THR A 13 -9.61 0.10 9.83
C THR A 13 -10.53 1.24 10.34
N ALA A 14 -11.26 1.87 9.43
CA ALA A 14 -12.15 3.00 9.69
C ALA A 14 -11.44 4.28 10.21
N SER A 15 -10.12 4.42 10.00
CA SER A 15 -9.38 5.64 10.35
C SER A 15 -9.49 6.77 9.31
N GLY A 16 -10.17 6.52 8.19
CA GLY A 16 -10.30 7.49 7.10
C GLY A 16 -9.15 7.47 6.09
N LYS A 17 -8.28 6.46 6.15
CA LYS A 17 -7.13 6.37 5.24
C LYS A 17 -7.50 6.25 3.76
N THR A 18 -8.58 5.57 3.43
CA THR A 18 -9.05 5.43 2.05
C THR A 18 -9.47 6.77 1.48
N GLY A 19 -10.27 7.53 2.21
CA GLY A 19 -10.70 8.89 1.80
C GLY A 19 -9.51 9.83 1.62
N ALA A 20 -8.58 9.81 2.58
CA ALA A 20 -7.36 10.62 2.51
C ALA A 20 -6.49 10.26 1.29
N ALA A 21 -6.36 8.96 0.99
CA ALA A 21 -5.60 8.48 -0.16
C ALA A 21 -6.23 8.92 -1.49
N ILE A 22 -7.55 8.84 -1.60
CA ILE A 22 -8.28 9.27 -2.80
C ILE A 22 -8.13 10.77 -3.02
N ASP A 23 -8.27 11.57 -1.97
CA ASP A 23 -8.10 13.02 -2.04
C ASP A 23 -6.68 13.39 -2.47
N LEU A 24 -5.68 12.73 -1.90
CA LEU A 24 -4.28 12.94 -2.28
C LEU A 24 -4.05 12.54 -3.74
N ALA A 25 -4.54 11.36 -4.15
CA ALA A 25 -4.38 10.87 -5.52
C ALA A 25 -4.94 11.83 -6.56
N LYS A 26 -6.09 12.46 -6.28
CA LYS A 26 -6.67 13.47 -7.15
C LYS A 26 -5.78 14.72 -7.29
N ARG A 27 -5.11 15.11 -6.22
CA ARG A 27 -4.29 16.33 -6.19
C ARG A 27 -2.95 16.17 -6.88
N ILE A 28 -2.37 14.98 -6.84
CA ILE A 28 -1.00 14.73 -7.32
C ILE A 28 -0.91 13.78 -8.51
N SER A 29 -2.03 13.41 -9.10
CA SER A 29 -2.07 12.37 -10.14
C SER A 29 -1.52 11.04 -9.63
N GLY A 30 -2.11 10.54 -8.55
CA GLY A 30 -1.72 9.29 -7.92
C GLY A 30 -2.56 8.10 -8.34
N GLU A 31 -2.01 6.91 -8.18
CA GLU A 31 -2.71 5.63 -8.32
C GLU A 31 -2.51 4.84 -7.01
N ILE A 32 -3.54 4.13 -6.58
CA ILE A 32 -3.59 3.49 -5.26
C ILE A 32 -3.29 2.00 -5.35
N ILE A 33 -2.42 1.51 -4.46
CA ILE A 33 -2.13 0.08 -4.26
C ILE A 33 -2.59 -0.29 -2.86
N SER A 34 -3.50 -1.25 -2.74
CA SER A 34 -3.96 -1.74 -1.44
C SER A 34 -2.93 -2.63 -0.75
N ALA A 35 -2.66 -2.36 0.51
CA ALA A 35 -1.83 -3.17 1.40
C ALA A 35 -2.70 -3.84 2.48
N ASP A 36 -3.77 -4.49 2.08
CA ASP A 36 -4.69 -5.21 2.97
C ASP A 36 -4.81 -6.66 2.52
N SER A 37 -4.46 -7.58 3.42
CA SER A 37 -4.46 -9.02 3.14
C SER A 37 -5.86 -9.60 2.89
N ARG A 38 -6.91 -8.89 3.26
CA ARG A 38 -8.29 -9.34 3.06
C ARG A 38 -8.87 -8.94 1.71
N THR A 39 -8.43 -7.83 1.16
CA THR A 39 -8.96 -7.30 -0.10
C THR A 39 -8.43 -7.99 -1.35
N ILE A 40 -7.38 -8.79 -1.22
CA ILE A 40 -6.77 -9.51 -2.34
C ILE A 40 -7.62 -10.69 -2.84
N TYR A 41 -8.54 -11.20 -2.03
CA TYR A 41 -9.36 -12.35 -2.38
C TYR A 41 -10.64 -11.92 -3.10
N LYS A 42 -10.94 -12.62 -4.21
CA LYS A 42 -12.16 -12.41 -4.98
C LYS A 42 -13.39 -12.78 -4.16
N GLY A 43 -14.46 -12.00 -4.30
CA GLY A 43 -15.73 -12.28 -3.66
C GLY A 43 -15.82 -11.97 -2.18
N MET A 44 -14.73 -11.57 -1.53
CA MET A 44 -14.72 -11.17 -0.11
C MET A 44 -14.99 -9.67 0.04
N ASP A 45 -16.18 -9.24 -0.38
CA ASP A 45 -16.50 -7.81 -0.44
C ASP A 45 -17.17 -7.27 0.83
N ILE A 46 -17.76 -8.15 1.63
CA ILE A 46 -18.44 -7.78 2.88
C ILE A 46 -17.43 -7.75 4.03
N GLY A 47 -17.42 -6.65 4.76
CA GLY A 47 -16.51 -6.46 5.89
C GLY A 47 -15.06 -6.21 5.52
N THR A 48 -14.77 -5.97 4.26
CA THR A 48 -13.46 -5.56 3.76
C THR A 48 -13.46 -4.08 3.38
N ALA A 49 -12.28 -3.47 3.31
CA ALA A 49 -12.12 -2.07 2.93
C ALA A 49 -12.00 -1.86 1.41
N LYS A 50 -12.66 -2.70 0.61
CA LYS A 50 -12.65 -2.55 -0.85
C LYS A 50 -13.32 -1.25 -1.27
N PRO A 51 -12.75 -0.52 -2.24
CA PRO A 51 -13.35 0.72 -2.73
C PRO A 51 -14.66 0.44 -3.46
N THR A 52 -15.54 1.42 -3.45
CA THR A 52 -16.77 1.38 -4.23
C THR A 52 -16.47 1.53 -5.73
N LYS A 53 -17.43 1.15 -6.56
CA LYS A 53 -17.31 1.34 -8.02
C LYS A 53 -17.11 2.81 -8.40
N ASP A 54 -17.76 3.73 -7.68
CA ASP A 54 -17.61 5.17 -7.92
C ASP A 54 -16.23 5.69 -7.54
N GLU A 55 -15.65 5.19 -6.45
CA GLU A 55 -14.28 5.49 -6.07
C GLU A 55 -13.28 4.99 -7.11
N CYS A 56 -13.48 3.77 -7.63
CA CYS A 56 -12.64 3.19 -8.69
C CYS A 56 -12.73 3.92 -10.02
N LYS A 57 -13.85 4.57 -10.32
CA LYS A 57 -14.00 5.40 -11.53
C LYS A 57 -13.17 6.67 -11.47
N LYS A 58 -12.93 7.19 -10.27
CA LYS A 58 -12.21 8.44 -10.06
C LYS A 58 -10.70 8.25 -10.02
N ILE A 59 -10.25 7.16 -9.39
CA ILE A 59 -8.84 6.86 -9.15
C ILE A 59 -8.58 5.39 -9.45
N VAL A 60 -7.48 5.09 -10.12
CA VAL A 60 -7.05 3.72 -10.40
C VAL A 60 -6.61 3.06 -9.09
N HIS A 61 -7.15 1.88 -8.82
CA HIS A 61 -6.84 1.06 -7.65
C HIS A 61 -6.28 -0.30 -8.04
N TYR A 62 -5.27 -0.75 -7.33
CA TYR A 62 -4.63 -2.06 -7.48
C TYR A 62 -4.64 -2.82 -6.15
N GLY A 63 -4.48 -4.13 -6.19
CA GLY A 63 -4.39 -4.96 -5.00
C GLY A 63 -5.71 -5.53 -4.53
N PHE A 64 -6.72 -5.56 -5.39
CA PHE A 64 -8.04 -6.10 -5.12
C PHE A 64 -8.34 -7.27 -6.05
N ASP A 65 -9.01 -8.29 -5.52
CA ASP A 65 -9.50 -9.42 -6.32
C ASP A 65 -8.40 -10.11 -7.15
N LEU A 66 -7.23 -10.32 -6.56
CA LEU A 66 -6.07 -10.88 -7.26
C LEU A 66 -6.11 -12.40 -7.37
N VAL A 67 -6.64 -13.08 -6.36
CA VAL A 67 -6.64 -14.54 -6.26
C VAL A 67 -7.99 -15.08 -5.77
N GLU A 68 -8.25 -16.34 -6.06
CA GLU A 68 -9.42 -17.03 -5.53
C GLU A 68 -9.27 -17.26 -4.01
N PRO A 69 -10.38 -17.41 -3.25
CA PRO A 69 -10.32 -17.54 -1.79
C PRO A 69 -9.55 -18.77 -1.28
N ASP A 70 -9.42 -19.80 -2.10
CA ASP A 70 -8.69 -21.02 -1.79
C ASP A 70 -7.22 -21.00 -2.22
N GLU A 71 -6.79 -19.96 -2.92
CA GLU A 71 -5.41 -19.79 -3.34
C GLU A 71 -4.56 -19.19 -2.21
N ARG A 72 -3.33 -19.66 -2.13
CA ARG A 72 -2.34 -19.10 -1.20
C ARG A 72 -1.74 -17.82 -1.79
N PHE A 73 -1.77 -16.75 -0.98
CA PHE A 73 -1.11 -15.49 -1.32
C PHE A 73 -0.28 -15.02 -0.13
N THR A 74 1.04 -15.00 -0.29
CA THR A 74 1.97 -14.67 0.79
C THR A 74 2.36 -13.20 0.78
N VAL A 75 3.03 -12.75 1.84
CA VAL A 75 3.62 -11.40 1.90
C VAL A 75 4.66 -11.20 0.79
N TYR A 76 5.39 -12.24 0.42
CA TYR A 76 6.32 -12.22 -0.71
C TYR A 76 5.59 -11.92 -2.03
N ASP A 77 4.48 -12.62 -2.27
CA ASP A 77 3.68 -12.43 -3.47
C ASP A 77 3.13 -11.00 -3.54
N TRP A 78 2.65 -10.47 -2.43
CA TRP A 78 2.17 -9.10 -2.36
C TRP A 78 3.28 -8.08 -2.60
N LYS A 79 4.45 -8.26 -1.96
CA LYS A 79 5.59 -7.36 -2.13
C LYS A 79 6.02 -7.29 -3.60
N LYS A 80 6.14 -8.44 -4.25
CA LYS A 80 6.47 -8.53 -5.67
C LYS A 80 5.44 -7.81 -6.54
N TYR A 81 4.17 -8.05 -6.29
CA TYR A 81 3.07 -7.38 -6.97
C TYR A 81 3.13 -5.86 -6.80
N ALA A 82 3.30 -5.40 -5.55
CA ALA A 82 3.36 -3.98 -5.24
C ALA A 82 4.54 -3.29 -5.93
N GLU A 83 5.72 -3.90 -5.94
CA GLU A 83 6.90 -3.36 -6.62
C GLU A 83 6.71 -3.25 -8.13
N GLU A 84 6.08 -4.24 -8.75
CA GLU A 84 5.73 -4.19 -10.17
C GLU A 84 4.77 -3.04 -10.46
N LYS A 85 3.74 -2.86 -9.66
CA LYS A 85 2.76 -1.78 -9.81
C LYS A 85 3.38 -0.40 -9.55
N ILE A 86 4.27 -0.28 -8.59
CA ILE A 86 5.02 0.96 -8.34
C ILE A 86 5.79 1.37 -9.59
N ASN A 87 6.50 0.44 -10.21
CA ASN A 87 7.25 0.71 -11.43
C ASN A 87 6.34 1.09 -12.61
N GLU A 88 5.23 0.39 -12.79
CA GLU A 88 4.25 0.71 -13.82
C GLU A 88 3.65 2.11 -13.64
N ILE A 89 3.27 2.46 -12.41
CA ILE A 89 2.70 3.77 -12.09
C ILE A 89 3.72 4.89 -12.37
N ARG A 90 4.96 4.71 -11.93
CA ARG A 90 6.04 5.65 -12.20
C ARG A 90 6.32 5.81 -13.70
N SER A 91 6.24 4.73 -14.47
CA SER A 91 6.44 4.77 -15.92
C SER A 91 5.41 5.65 -16.64
N ARG A 92 4.22 5.79 -16.07
CA ARG A 92 3.17 6.69 -16.56
C ARG A 92 3.31 8.13 -16.07
N GLY A 93 4.32 8.42 -15.25
CA GLY A 93 4.53 9.73 -14.64
C GLY A 93 3.64 10.02 -13.44
N ASN A 94 2.97 9.01 -12.87
CA ASN A 94 2.07 9.13 -11.73
C ASN A 94 2.75 8.78 -10.41
N TYR A 95 2.12 9.15 -9.29
CA TYR A 95 2.61 8.84 -7.95
C TYR A 95 2.02 7.52 -7.45
N PRO A 96 2.85 6.54 -7.07
CA PRO A 96 2.34 5.34 -6.40
C PRO A 96 1.99 5.65 -4.95
N ILE A 97 0.74 5.34 -4.55
CA ILE A 97 0.23 5.53 -3.20
C ILE A 97 -0.18 4.16 -2.65
N VAL A 98 0.53 3.69 -1.64
CA VAL A 98 0.24 2.42 -0.95
C VAL A 98 -0.61 2.71 0.28
N VAL A 99 -1.76 2.06 0.38
CA VAL A 99 -2.72 2.28 1.47
C VAL A 99 -3.12 0.97 2.10
N GLY A 100 -2.99 0.84 3.40
CA GLY A 100 -3.47 -0.35 4.07
C GLY A 100 -3.22 -0.42 5.56
N GLY A 101 -3.80 -1.46 6.17
CA GLY A 101 -3.70 -1.75 7.60
C GLY A 101 -2.95 -3.04 7.92
N THR A 102 -2.51 -3.80 6.92
CA THR A 102 -1.72 -5.01 7.15
C THR A 102 -0.26 -4.64 7.34
N GLY A 103 0.16 -4.56 8.62
CA GLY A 103 1.50 -4.09 8.99
C GLY A 103 2.62 -4.89 8.34
N LEU A 104 2.49 -6.22 8.25
CA LEU A 104 3.50 -7.06 7.63
C LEU A 104 3.71 -6.75 6.14
N TYR A 105 2.65 -6.44 5.40
CA TYR A 105 2.75 -6.06 4.00
C TYR A 105 3.50 -4.74 3.83
N VAL A 106 3.11 -3.75 4.60
CA VAL A 106 3.74 -2.43 4.59
C VAL A 106 5.21 -2.52 4.99
N ASP A 107 5.51 -3.22 6.08
CA ASP A 107 6.89 -3.39 6.57
C ASP A 107 7.77 -4.11 5.55
N ALA A 108 7.26 -5.16 4.91
CA ALA A 108 8.00 -5.89 3.89
C ALA A 108 8.39 -4.98 2.70
N LEU A 109 7.53 -4.06 2.35
CA LEU A 109 7.77 -3.11 1.26
C LEU A 109 8.74 -1.99 1.68
N ILE A 110 8.47 -1.30 2.79
CA ILE A 110 9.24 -0.12 3.19
C ILE A 110 10.64 -0.45 3.71
N PHE A 111 10.82 -1.63 4.32
CA PHE A 111 12.12 -2.11 4.81
C PHE A 111 12.80 -3.09 3.86
N ASP A 112 12.21 -3.34 2.70
CA ASP A 112 12.74 -4.23 1.66
C ASP A 112 13.11 -5.62 2.20
N TYR A 113 12.16 -6.28 2.84
CA TYR A 113 12.38 -7.63 3.37
C TYR A 113 12.81 -8.60 2.26
N GLN A 114 13.91 -9.30 2.52
CA GLN A 114 14.41 -10.33 1.63
C GLN A 114 13.86 -11.69 2.06
N PHE A 115 13.15 -12.34 1.16
CA PHE A 115 12.58 -13.67 1.37
C PHE A 115 13.48 -14.71 0.71
N GLY A 116 14.38 -15.32 1.47
CA GLY A 116 15.31 -16.33 0.99
C GLY A 116 15.86 -17.18 2.13
N GLU A 117 16.73 -18.12 1.81
CA GLU A 117 17.22 -19.16 2.73
C GLU A 117 18.05 -18.62 3.92
N ASN A 118 18.50 -17.39 3.90
CA ASN A 118 19.31 -16.79 4.95
C ASN A 118 18.48 -15.97 5.92
N LYS A 119 17.89 -16.63 6.89
CA LYS A 119 17.14 -16.01 8.00
C LYS A 119 17.97 -15.08 8.91
N LYS A 120 19.26 -15.00 8.70
CA LYS A 120 20.16 -14.21 9.57
C LYS A 120 20.14 -12.72 9.29
N ASP A 121 19.71 -12.30 8.10
CA ASP A 121 19.78 -10.88 7.71
C ASP A 121 18.53 -10.06 8.05
N CYS A 122 17.46 -10.70 8.53
CA CYS A 122 16.21 -9.99 8.82
C CYS A 122 16.25 -9.17 10.12
N LYS A 123 17.23 -9.37 11.00
CA LYS A 123 17.27 -8.73 12.32
C LYS A 123 17.90 -7.34 12.33
N ASP A 124 18.73 -7.00 11.35
CA ASP A 124 19.55 -5.78 11.37
C ASP A 124 19.08 -4.67 10.42
N ARG A 125 18.08 -4.91 9.57
CA ARG A 125 17.63 -3.93 8.59
C ARG A 125 16.35 -3.20 9.04
N LYS A 126 16.51 -2.28 9.98
CA LYS A 126 15.44 -1.35 10.36
C LYS A 126 15.49 -0.03 9.59
N LYS A 127 16.26 0.04 8.51
CA LYS A 127 16.35 1.25 7.71
C LYS A 127 15.30 1.23 6.61
N MET A 128 14.46 2.26 6.58
CA MET A 128 13.49 2.48 5.53
C MET A 128 14.18 2.73 4.19
N ARG A 129 13.64 2.17 3.12
CA ARG A 129 14.13 2.39 1.75
C ARG A 129 14.05 3.87 1.37
N ASP A 130 15.05 4.31 0.63
CA ASP A 130 15.04 5.66 0.06
C ASP A 130 13.89 5.82 -0.95
N GLY A 131 13.30 7.00 -0.99
CA GLY A 131 12.20 7.30 -1.89
C GLY A 131 10.81 6.85 -1.40
N TYR A 132 10.69 6.50 -0.12
CA TYR A 132 9.41 6.16 0.53
C TYR A 132 9.04 7.22 1.55
N LEU A 133 7.79 7.67 1.50
CA LEU A 133 7.21 8.62 2.46
C LEU A 133 6.06 7.93 3.18
N VAL A 134 6.16 7.79 4.49
CA VAL A 134 5.16 7.06 5.30
C VAL A 134 4.37 8.02 6.17
N TYR A 135 3.05 7.95 6.05
CA TYR A 135 2.09 8.76 6.81
C TYR A 135 1.19 7.85 7.64
N GLY A 136 1.17 8.07 8.95
CA GLY A 136 0.25 7.38 9.84
C GLY A 136 -1.02 8.21 10.10
N ILE A 137 -2.20 7.62 9.92
CA ILE A 137 -3.48 8.22 10.29
C ILE A 137 -3.92 7.64 11.63
N LYS A 138 -4.11 8.51 12.62
CA LYS A 138 -4.68 8.14 13.92
C LYS A 138 -6.17 8.45 13.94
N TRP A 139 -6.94 7.57 14.53
CA TRP A 139 -8.38 7.76 14.70
C TRP A 139 -8.66 9.04 15.48
N GLY A 140 -9.55 9.92 14.97
CA GLY A 140 -10.00 11.13 15.64
C GLY A 140 -9.02 12.32 15.61
N SER A 141 -7.91 12.24 14.88
CA SER A 141 -7.04 13.40 14.68
C SER A 141 -7.21 13.97 13.27
N GLU A 142 -7.53 15.26 13.18
CA GLU A 142 -7.49 16.00 11.92
C GLU A 142 -6.03 16.24 11.44
N ASP A 143 -5.07 15.82 12.24
CA ASP A 143 -3.64 16.06 12.00
C ASP A 143 -3.01 14.86 11.30
N LEU A 144 -2.74 15.03 10.02
CA LEU A 144 -1.78 14.20 9.27
C LEU A 144 -0.38 14.51 9.82
N ARG A 145 -0.05 13.95 10.98
CA ARG A 145 1.31 14.08 11.49
C ARG A 145 2.23 13.20 10.68
N THR A 146 2.92 13.84 9.77
CA THR A 146 4.07 13.31 9.06
C THR A 146 5.07 12.76 10.08
N ARG A 147 5.12 11.46 10.26
CA ARG A 147 6.33 10.83 10.79
C ARG A 147 7.15 10.39 9.60
N ILE A 148 8.10 11.20 9.24
CA ILE A 148 9.26 10.73 8.48
C ILE A 148 10.00 9.83 9.47
N ILE A 149 9.86 8.56 9.27
CA ILE A 149 10.63 7.59 10.06
C ILE A 149 11.90 7.29 9.31
#